data_2f105c89b47102eead0f45a2d161b505
#
_entry.id   2f105c89b47102eead0f45a2d161b505
#
_cell.length_a   1.000
_cell.length_b   1.000
_cell.length_c   1.000
_cell.angle_alpha   90.00
_cell.angle_beta   90.00
_cell.angle_gamma   90.00
#
_symmetry.space_group_name_H-M   'P 1'
#
loop_
_entity.id
_entity.type
_entity.pdbx_description
1 polymer ?
#
loop_
_entity_poly.entity_id
_entity_poly.type
_entity_poly.pdbx_seq_one_letter_code
_entity_poly.pdbx_strand_id
1 'polypeptide(L)'
;LYAPLDFVQGVSIEESYRLCDWWLVEALRELGLDVRFAGLNDIASQYGKIGGAAQRRFPVGSGGAVLHHVTMAYDIDAAKMSSVLNTSREKMSDKAVKSAAKHVDPMRSQTGMGRDEVVARLVDAAVRVTM
;
A
#
# COMPACT_ATOMS: atom_id res chain seq x y z
N LEU A 1 7.28 -7.38 -2.91
CA LEU A 1 8.16 -7.37 -4.08
C LEU A 1 9.62 -7.35 -3.64
N TYR A 2 10.40 -8.20 -4.24
CA TYR A 2 11.85 -8.19 -4.08
C TYR A 2 12.47 -8.14 -5.48
N ALA A 3 13.25 -7.11 -5.76
CA ALA A 3 13.76 -6.87 -7.10
C ALA A 3 15.22 -6.34 -7.06
N PRO A 4 15.94 -6.43 -8.17
CA PRO A 4 17.25 -5.75 -8.30
C PRO A 4 17.11 -4.25 -8.05
N LEU A 5 18.12 -3.65 -7.46
CA LEU A 5 18.09 -2.22 -7.11
C LEU A 5 17.95 -1.31 -8.34
N ASP A 6 18.47 -1.75 -9.49
CA ASP A 6 18.36 -1.00 -10.75
C ASP A 6 16.92 -0.81 -11.23
N PHE A 7 15.98 -1.66 -10.77
CA PHE A 7 14.55 -1.52 -11.06
C PHE A 7 13.99 -0.16 -10.63
N VAL A 8 14.53 0.43 -9.56
CA VAL A 8 14.11 1.72 -9.03
C VAL A 8 15.22 2.79 -9.13
N GLN A 9 16.27 2.50 -9.85
CA GLN A 9 17.39 3.43 -9.99
C GLN A 9 17.04 4.56 -10.97
N GLY A 10 17.45 5.77 -10.62
CA GLY A 10 17.26 6.94 -11.49
C GLY A 10 15.88 7.59 -11.41
N VAL A 11 14.98 7.08 -10.56
CA VAL A 11 13.67 7.68 -10.33
C VAL A 11 13.58 8.24 -8.91
N SER A 12 12.63 9.15 -8.67
CA SER A 12 12.35 9.67 -7.34
C SER A 12 11.85 8.57 -6.41
N ILE A 13 11.88 8.82 -5.12
CA ILE A 13 11.30 7.90 -4.12
C ILE A 13 9.82 7.68 -4.40
N GLU A 14 9.07 8.74 -4.67
CA GLU A 14 7.64 8.65 -4.98
C GLU A 14 7.39 7.79 -6.23
N GLU A 15 8.13 8.01 -7.30
CA GLU A 15 8.03 7.21 -8.52
C GLU A 15 8.40 5.75 -8.30
N SER A 16 9.37 5.46 -7.44
CA SER A 16 9.76 4.09 -7.12
C SER A 16 8.64 3.32 -6.42
N TYR A 17 7.86 3.98 -5.56
CA TYR A 17 6.67 3.38 -4.97
C TYR A 17 5.62 3.05 -6.02
N ARG A 18 5.38 3.96 -6.94
CA ARG A 18 4.43 3.75 -8.04
C ARG A 18 4.85 2.62 -8.97
N LEU A 19 6.13 2.53 -9.31
CA LEU A 19 6.67 1.43 -10.10
C LEU A 19 6.42 0.07 -9.44
N CYS A 20 6.63 0.00 -8.14
CA CYS A 20 6.46 -1.25 -7.39
C CYS A 20 4.99 -1.66 -7.22
N ASP A 21 4.06 -0.71 -7.13
CA ASP A 21 2.66 -0.95 -6.79
C ASP A 21 1.68 -0.76 -7.95
N TRP A 22 2.14 -0.39 -9.13
CA TRP A 22 1.26 -0.15 -10.27
C TRP A 22 0.38 -1.37 -10.59
N TRP A 23 0.98 -2.56 -10.59
CA TRP A 23 0.25 -3.80 -10.82
C TRP A 23 -0.88 -4.01 -9.81
N LEU A 24 -0.63 -3.63 -8.55
CA LEU A 24 -1.60 -3.77 -7.48
C LEU A 24 -2.77 -2.80 -7.66
N VAL A 25 -2.49 -1.55 -8.01
CA VAL A 25 -3.53 -0.56 -8.29
C VAL A 25 -4.43 -1.04 -9.43
N GLU A 26 -3.85 -1.59 -10.49
CA GLU A 26 -4.64 -2.15 -11.60
C GLU A 26 -5.46 -3.37 -11.17
N ALA A 27 -4.86 -4.27 -10.39
CA ALA A 27 -5.56 -5.44 -9.85
C ALA A 27 -6.75 -5.04 -8.96
N LEU A 28 -6.58 -4.02 -8.11
CA LEU A 28 -7.65 -3.50 -7.27
C LEU A 28 -8.78 -2.87 -8.12
N ARG A 29 -8.43 -2.19 -9.20
CA ARG A 29 -9.43 -1.66 -10.15
C ARG A 29 -10.21 -2.77 -10.83
N GLU A 30 -9.58 -3.88 -11.17
CA GLU A 30 -10.27 -5.08 -11.71
C GLU A 30 -11.26 -5.67 -10.71
N LEU A 31 -11.04 -5.50 -9.40
CA LEU A 31 -11.99 -5.89 -8.36
C LEU A 31 -13.16 -4.91 -8.19
N GLY A 32 -13.18 -3.83 -8.96
CA GLY A 32 -14.22 -2.80 -8.89
C GLY A 32 -13.91 -1.65 -7.93
N LEU A 33 -12.69 -1.57 -7.41
CA LEU A 33 -12.26 -0.48 -6.54
C LEU A 33 -11.76 0.70 -7.37
N ASP A 34 -12.29 1.89 -7.11
CA ASP A 34 -11.80 3.13 -7.71
C ASP A 34 -10.65 3.68 -6.86
N VAL A 35 -9.45 3.19 -7.12
CA VAL A 35 -8.25 3.48 -6.34
C VAL A 35 -7.24 4.30 -7.13
N ARG A 36 -6.42 5.03 -6.38
CA ARG A 36 -5.31 5.83 -6.88
C ARG A 36 -4.17 5.86 -5.87
N PHE A 37 -3.00 6.22 -6.34
CA PHE A 37 -1.91 6.59 -5.45
C PHE A 37 -2.25 7.89 -4.72
N ALA A 38 -1.93 7.94 -3.44
CA ALA A 38 -2.17 9.11 -2.59
C ALA A 38 -0.93 9.38 -1.74
N GLY A 39 -0.47 10.62 -1.76
CA GLY A 39 0.78 10.98 -1.06
C GLY A 39 1.97 10.17 -1.58
N LEU A 40 2.92 9.91 -0.69
CA LEU A 40 4.15 9.20 -1.03
C LEU A 40 3.95 7.70 -1.21
N ASN A 41 3.17 7.07 -0.32
CA ASN A 41 3.15 5.61 -0.14
C ASN A 41 1.78 5.01 0.11
N ASP A 42 0.71 5.76 -0.11
CA ASP A 42 -0.65 5.27 0.15
C ASP A 42 -1.37 4.90 -1.14
N ILE A 43 -2.28 3.94 -1.02
CA ILE A 43 -3.32 3.64 -2.02
C ILE A 43 -4.66 3.96 -1.38
N ALA A 44 -5.46 4.78 -2.04
CA ALA A 44 -6.73 5.27 -1.51
C ALA A 44 -7.83 5.23 -2.55
N SER A 45 -9.07 5.08 -2.08
CA SER A 45 -10.30 5.32 -2.83
C SER A 45 -10.94 6.64 -2.39
N GLN A 46 -12.08 6.97 -2.98
CA GLN A 46 -12.89 8.11 -2.55
C GLN A 46 -13.38 7.99 -1.10
N TYR A 47 -13.44 6.78 -0.57
CA TYR A 47 -13.92 6.51 0.79
C TYR A 47 -12.80 6.54 1.83
N GLY A 48 -11.55 6.48 1.42
CA GLY A 48 -10.42 6.53 2.32
C GLY A 48 -9.24 5.67 1.89
N LYS A 49 -8.27 5.57 2.78
CA LYS A 49 -7.06 4.78 2.56
C LYS A 49 -7.36 3.28 2.61
N ILE A 50 -6.89 2.55 1.61
CA ILE A 50 -6.99 1.09 1.54
C ILE A 50 -5.66 0.43 1.89
N GLY A 51 -4.55 1.00 1.48
CA GLY A 51 -3.25 0.40 1.67
C GLY A 51 -2.14 1.41 1.90
N GLY A 52 -1.05 0.92 2.45
CA GLY A 52 0.16 1.69 2.65
C GLY A 52 1.39 0.83 2.40
N ALA A 53 2.40 1.42 1.77
CA ALA A 53 3.62 0.75 1.38
C ALA A 53 4.83 1.22 2.18
N ALA A 54 5.85 0.38 2.22
CA ALA A 54 7.18 0.72 2.71
C ALA A 54 8.24 0.05 1.84
N GLN A 55 9.39 0.70 1.75
CA GLN A 55 10.47 0.25 0.89
C GLN A 55 11.80 0.35 1.62
N ARG A 56 12.64 -0.64 1.42
CA ARG A 56 14.02 -0.61 1.89
C ARG A 56 14.97 -1.02 0.77
N ARG A 57 16.05 -0.29 0.64
CA ARG A 57 17.10 -0.55 -0.34
C ARG A 57 18.33 -1.15 0.35
N PHE A 58 18.92 -2.14 -0.29
CA PHE A 58 20.11 -2.85 0.17
C PHE A 58 21.18 -2.75 -0.91
N PRO A 59 21.96 -1.66 -0.96
CA PRO A 59 23.05 -1.53 -1.92
C PRO A 59 24.18 -2.50 -1.58
N VAL A 60 24.70 -3.19 -2.60
CA VAL A 60 25.86 -4.10 -2.49
C VAL A 60 26.76 -3.86 -3.70
N GLY A 61 27.96 -3.31 -3.48
CA GLY A 61 28.84 -2.96 -4.57
C GLY A 61 28.19 -1.99 -5.57
N SER A 62 28.21 -2.31 -6.83
CA SER A 62 27.54 -1.55 -7.90
C SER A 62 26.08 -1.94 -8.12
N GLY A 63 25.57 -2.89 -7.35
CA GLY A 63 24.20 -3.39 -7.48
C GLY A 63 23.47 -3.42 -6.13
N GLY A 64 22.65 -4.43 -5.92
CA GLY A 64 21.88 -4.63 -4.70
C GLY A 64 20.44 -5.00 -4.97
N ALA A 65 19.61 -4.84 -3.96
CA ALA A 65 18.20 -5.19 -4.02
C ALA A 65 17.32 -4.12 -3.39
N VAL A 66 16.08 -4.06 -3.84
CA VAL A 66 14.99 -3.32 -3.20
C VAL A 66 13.97 -4.29 -2.66
N LEU A 67 13.60 -4.12 -1.39
CA LEU A 67 12.47 -4.79 -0.78
C LEU A 67 11.34 -3.80 -0.65
N HIS A 68 10.22 -4.11 -1.27
CA HIS A 68 9.03 -3.29 -1.23
C HIS A 68 7.86 -4.12 -0.74
N HIS A 69 7.15 -3.65 0.26
CA HIS A 69 5.94 -4.30 0.74
C HIS A 69 4.79 -3.30 0.82
N VAL A 70 3.59 -3.82 0.69
CA VAL A 70 2.36 -3.07 0.85
C VAL A 70 1.42 -3.87 1.75
N THR A 71 0.81 -3.19 2.68
CA THR A 71 -0.26 -3.75 3.52
C THR A 71 -1.59 -3.18 3.07
N MET A 72 -2.63 -4.00 3.11
CA MET A 72 -3.96 -3.60 2.68
C MET A 72 -4.98 -3.91 3.76
N ALA A 73 -5.91 -2.98 3.96
CA ALA A 73 -7.01 -3.14 4.88
C ALA A 73 -8.15 -3.91 4.23
N TYR A 74 -8.33 -5.17 4.61
CA TYR A 74 -9.45 -5.97 4.15
C TYR A 74 -10.70 -5.73 5.00
N ASP A 75 -10.58 -5.88 6.30
CA ASP A 75 -11.69 -5.75 7.26
C ASP A 75 -11.14 -5.20 8.57
N ILE A 76 -11.13 -3.90 8.71
CA ILE A 76 -10.57 -3.18 9.86
C ILE A 76 -11.66 -2.31 10.50
N ASP A 77 -11.73 -2.35 11.83
CA ASP A 77 -12.52 -1.40 12.59
C ASP A 77 -11.77 -0.06 12.69
N ALA A 78 -12.12 0.86 11.81
CA ALA A 78 -11.47 2.17 11.73
C ALA A 78 -11.65 3.00 13.02
N ALA A 79 -12.75 2.83 13.72
CA ALA A 79 -13.01 3.53 14.98
C ALA A 79 -12.08 3.04 16.09
N LYS A 80 -11.90 1.72 16.21
CA LYS A 80 -10.92 1.13 17.14
C LYS A 80 -9.50 1.57 16.81
N MET A 81 -9.13 1.56 15.53
CA MET A 81 -7.81 1.98 15.09
C MET A 81 -7.51 3.42 15.49
N SER A 82 -8.46 4.34 15.29
CA SER A 82 -8.32 5.73 15.69
C SER A 82 -8.15 5.88 17.20
N SER A 83 -8.90 5.11 18.01
CA SER A 83 -8.80 5.17 19.47
C SER A 83 -7.47 4.64 20.00
N VAL A 84 -6.93 3.61 19.40
CA VAL A 84 -5.62 3.00 19.77
C VAL A 84 -4.47 3.92 19.38
N LEU A 85 -4.51 4.51 18.20
CA LEU A 85 -3.44 5.39 17.71
C LEU A 85 -3.45 6.77 18.37
N ASN A 86 -4.54 7.16 19.02
CA ASN A 86 -4.68 8.46 19.65
C ASN A 86 -4.03 8.54 21.06
N THR A 87 -3.41 7.48 21.53
CA THR A 87 -2.94 7.37 22.92
C THR A 87 -1.63 8.09 23.22
N SER A 88 -1.00 8.78 22.28
CA SER A 88 0.23 9.52 22.54
C SER A 88 0.36 10.78 21.69
N ARG A 89 -0.57 11.72 21.87
CA ARG A 89 -0.53 13.03 21.20
C ARG A 89 0.77 13.79 21.41
N GLU A 90 1.47 13.58 22.54
CA GLU A 90 2.72 14.26 22.88
C GLU A 90 3.96 13.72 22.14
N LYS A 91 3.88 12.53 21.54
CA LYS A 91 5.01 11.87 20.86
C LYS A 91 4.86 11.79 19.34
N MET A 92 3.75 12.28 18.79
CA MET A 92 3.49 12.17 17.36
C MET A 92 4.01 13.40 16.63
N SER A 93 4.92 13.20 15.67
CA SER A 93 5.25 14.22 14.69
C SER A 93 4.00 14.63 13.89
N ASP A 94 3.96 15.84 13.35
CA ASP A 94 2.85 16.31 12.51
C ASP A 94 2.48 15.31 11.40
N LYS A 95 3.48 14.61 10.87
CA LYS A 95 3.25 13.57 9.86
C LYS A 95 2.49 12.36 10.41
N ALA A 96 2.79 11.92 11.63
CA ALA A 96 2.09 10.81 12.27
C ALA A 96 0.65 11.20 12.63
N VAL A 97 0.42 12.42 13.10
CA VAL A 97 -0.93 12.96 13.36
C VAL A 97 -1.76 13.01 12.07
N LYS A 98 -1.18 13.50 10.98
CA LYS A 98 -1.85 13.51 9.67
C LYS A 98 -2.16 12.11 9.17
N SER A 99 -1.26 11.14 9.38
CA SER A 99 -1.49 9.74 9.00
C SER A 99 -2.57 9.09 9.86
N ALA A 100 -2.57 9.32 11.16
CA ALA A 100 -3.60 8.79 12.08
C ALA A 100 -4.98 9.39 11.82
N ALA A 101 -5.04 10.63 11.33
CA ALA A 101 -6.29 11.28 10.98
C ALA A 101 -6.87 10.80 9.64
N LYS A 102 -6.12 10.07 8.83
CA LYS A 102 -6.63 9.51 7.58
C LYS A 102 -7.65 8.43 7.85
N HIS A 103 -8.83 8.60 7.26
CA HIS A 103 -9.86 7.57 7.30
C HIS A 103 -9.39 6.34 6.53
N VAL A 104 -9.51 5.16 7.15
CA VAL A 104 -9.24 3.87 6.49
C VAL A 104 -10.56 3.22 6.16
N ASP A 105 -10.73 2.87 4.89
CA ASP A 105 -11.92 2.17 4.43
C ASP A 105 -11.51 0.79 3.89
N PRO A 106 -11.96 -0.31 4.52
CA PRO A 106 -11.50 -1.64 4.17
C PRO A 106 -12.11 -2.15 2.87
N MET A 107 -11.40 -3.05 2.20
CA MET A 107 -11.83 -3.63 0.93
C MET A 107 -13.14 -4.40 1.02
N ARG A 108 -13.43 -5.02 2.16
CA ARG A 108 -14.66 -5.78 2.36
C ARG A 108 -15.91 -4.93 2.15
N SER A 109 -15.94 -3.73 2.72
CA SER A 109 -17.08 -2.82 2.60
C SER A 109 -17.28 -2.33 1.17
N GLN A 110 -16.22 -2.20 0.40
CA GLN A 110 -16.27 -1.69 -0.97
C GLN A 110 -16.54 -2.76 -2.02
N THR A 111 -16.05 -3.99 -1.82
CA THR A 111 -16.17 -5.07 -2.81
C THR A 111 -17.28 -6.07 -2.49
N GLY A 112 -17.61 -6.27 -1.22
CA GLY A 112 -18.47 -7.36 -0.78
C GLY A 112 -17.86 -8.76 -0.95
N MET A 113 -16.60 -8.85 -1.37
CA MET A 113 -15.92 -10.12 -1.62
C MET A 113 -15.35 -10.72 -0.35
N GLY A 114 -15.30 -12.06 -0.27
CA GLY A 114 -14.61 -12.76 0.80
C GLY A 114 -13.10 -12.57 0.76
N ARG A 115 -12.46 -12.66 1.92
CA ARG A 115 -11.00 -12.45 2.03
C ARG A 115 -10.21 -13.39 1.12
N ASP A 116 -10.57 -14.67 1.11
CA ASP A 116 -9.85 -15.67 0.31
C ASP A 116 -9.97 -15.42 -1.19
N GLU A 117 -11.11 -14.93 -1.64
CA GLU A 117 -11.31 -14.54 -3.04
C GLU A 117 -10.46 -13.34 -3.41
N VAL A 118 -10.42 -12.31 -2.56
CA VAL A 118 -9.56 -11.14 -2.77
C VAL A 118 -8.09 -11.55 -2.84
N VAL A 119 -7.63 -12.37 -1.90
CA VAL A 119 -6.24 -12.87 -1.88
C VAL A 119 -5.92 -13.65 -3.15
N ALA A 120 -6.80 -14.58 -3.57
CA ALA A 120 -6.60 -15.36 -4.78
C ALA A 120 -6.48 -14.48 -6.03
N ARG A 121 -7.33 -13.48 -6.17
CA ARG A 121 -7.30 -12.54 -7.29
C ARG A 121 -6.02 -11.71 -7.32
N LEU A 122 -5.57 -11.25 -6.17
CA LEU A 122 -4.32 -10.47 -6.08
C LEU A 122 -3.08 -11.33 -6.34
N VAL A 123 -3.07 -12.58 -5.88
CA VAL A 123 -1.99 -13.52 -6.19
C VAL A 123 -1.92 -13.79 -7.69
N ASP A 124 -3.05 -14.04 -8.34
CA ASP A 124 -3.10 -14.25 -9.80
C ASP A 124 -2.57 -13.02 -10.56
N ALA A 125 -2.94 -11.83 -10.13
CA ALA A 125 -2.44 -10.59 -10.72
C ALA A 125 -0.93 -10.43 -10.55
N ALA A 126 -0.40 -10.73 -9.36
CA ALA A 126 1.03 -10.68 -9.08
C ALA A 126 1.81 -11.67 -9.97
N VAL A 127 1.32 -12.89 -10.12
CA VAL A 127 1.95 -13.91 -10.97
C VAL A 127 1.97 -13.46 -12.43
N ARG A 128 0.89 -12.89 -12.94
CA ARG A 128 0.84 -12.39 -14.33
C ARG A 128 1.87 -11.30 -14.61
N VAL A 129 2.18 -10.46 -13.64
CA VAL A 129 3.14 -9.36 -13.78
C VAL A 129 4.59 -9.83 -13.69
N THR A 130 4.86 -10.85 -12.87
CA THR A 130 6.22 -11.36 -12.63
C THR A 130 6.65 -12.46 -13.60
N MET A 131 5.76 -12.95 -14.39
CA MET A 131 6.02 -13.93 -15.46
C MET A 131 5.96 -13.25 -16.87
#